data_949113823c76ef39671dc633716d5d63
#
_entry.id   949113823c76ef39671dc633716d5d63
#
_cell.length_a   1.000
_cell.length_b   1.000
_cell.length_c   1.000
_cell.angle_alpha   90.00
_cell.angle_beta   90.00
_cell.angle_gamma   90.00
#
_symmetry.space_group_name_H-M   'P 1'
#
loop_
_entity.id
_entity.type
_entity.pdbx_description
1 polymer ?
#
loop_
_entity_poly.entity_id
_entity_poly.type
_entity_poly.pdbx_seq_one_letter_code
_entity_poly.pdbx_strand_id
1 'polypeptide(L)'
;MRLDVSGNKFSGEIPATLSACTVLEYLNISGNSFGGSIPLSLESLKSIEELDLSSNNLTGQIPEYLKNLPFLEFLNLSYNHFEGEVPTKGVFNNKTRFSIAGNGKLCGGLDELHLPSCQSKGSLTTLLKVVIPVTISCLISSVCFTVVYVWRRRSSRKASNMLLIERQLLMNSYAELSMATDNFSPANKIGEGGFGIVYKGILGKNRTEVAVKVINLEQKGASKSFVAECRALRNIRHRNLIKIITICSGRDSQGVDFKAIVYEYMQNGSLEEWLHQSNDQLEVYDLSLTQRLNIAIDVACAIEYLHYYCEPSIVHGDLKPSNVLLDQDVVAHVSDFGLAKFLSSRNPDTAVETRPSSTGIRGTVGYVAPEYGMGRGASMKGDVYSFGILLLELFTRRRPTDAMFSGGLTLHEFAKMSLPEKVIQIVDSSLLSEVMASSSKSTTWRDGRARAEDCFETVIRIGVHCSIESPTERMEMRDVVARLCHARETFLGRWI
;
A
#
# COMPACT_ATOMS: atom_id res chain seq x y z
N MET A 1 -38.71 2.30 -22.17
CA MET A 1 -38.91 1.37 -21.04
C MET A 1 -40.04 1.88 -20.15
N ARG A 2 -40.89 0.97 -19.63
CA ARG A 2 -42.05 1.35 -18.78
C ARG A 2 -41.96 0.67 -17.42
N LEU A 3 -42.25 1.39 -16.35
CA LEU A 3 -42.35 0.89 -14.98
C LEU A 3 -43.67 1.34 -14.37
N ASP A 4 -44.53 0.39 -14.02
CA ASP A 4 -45.78 0.63 -13.33
C ASP A 4 -45.85 -0.23 -12.07
N VAL A 5 -45.90 0.43 -10.92
CA VAL A 5 -46.06 -0.19 -9.60
C VAL A 5 -47.24 0.48 -8.83
N SER A 6 -48.17 1.05 -9.58
CA SER A 6 -49.32 1.76 -9.01
C SER A 6 -50.26 0.85 -8.20
N GLY A 7 -51.04 1.43 -7.30
CA GLY A 7 -52.08 0.72 -6.55
C GLY A 7 -51.54 -0.36 -5.61
N ASN A 8 -50.36 -0.15 -5.01
CA ASN A 8 -49.74 -1.06 -4.08
C ASN A 8 -49.66 -0.45 -2.66
N LYS A 9 -48.88 -1.05 -1.79
CA LYS A 9 -48.60 -0.60 -0.42
C LYS A 9 -47.14 -0.23 -0.21
N PHE A 10 -46.42 0.18 -1.26
CA PHE A 10 -45.04 0.61 -1.13
C PHE A 10 -44.97 1.88 -0.26
N SER A 11 -43.96 1.91 0.62
CA SER A 11 -43.70 3.01 1.56
C SER A 11 -42.21 3.34 1.60
N GLY A 12 -41.89 4.45 2.29
CA GLY A 12 -40.52 4.98 2.34
C GLY A 12 -40.31 6.07 1.28
N GLU A 13 -39.10 6.46 1.01
CA GLU A 13 -38.78 7.47 0.00
C GLU A 13 -38.68 6.86 -1.40
N ILE A 14 -38.90 7.67 -2.44
CA ILE A 14 -38.65 7.26 -3.82
C ILE A 14 -37.15 6.93 -3.97
N PRO A 15 -36.77 5.70 -4.38
CA PRO A 15 -35.38 5.31 -4.46
C PRO A 15 -34.57 6.19 -5.43
N ALA A 16 -33.53 6.83 -4.96
CA ALA A 16 -32.63 7.65 -5.78
C ALA A 16 -31.96 6.83 -6.90
N THR A 17 -31.85 5.51 -6.74
CA THR A 17 -31.30 4.56 -7.72
C THR A 17 -32.14 4.42 -9.00
N LEU A 18 -33.42 4.85 -8.99
CA LEU A 18 -34.23 4.96 -10.23
C LEU A 18 -33.56 5.87 -11.27
N SER A 19 -32.73 6.79 -10.85
CA SER A 19 -31.92 7.64 -11.73
C SER A 19 -31.01 6.89 -12.70
N ALA A 20 -30.65 5.64 -12.39
CA ALA A 20 -29.85 4.79 -13.25
C ALA A 20 -30.63 4.27 -14.50
N CYS A 21 -31.97 4.35 -14.46
CA CYS A 21 -32.83 3.90 -15.57
C CYS A 21 -33.01 5.00 -16.62
N THR A 22 -31.94 5.49 -17.24
CA THR A 22 -31.93 6.65 -18.16
C THR A 22 -32.82 6.49 -19.41
N VAL A 23 -33.21 5.25 -19.75
CA VAL A 23 -34.11 4.92 -20.87
C VAL A 23 -35.57 4.75 -20.45
N LEU A 24 -35.93 5.16 -19.22
CA LEU A 24 -37.27 5.08 -18.71
C LEU A 24 -38.12 6.20 -19.33
N GLU A 25 -39.22 5.81 -20.01
CA GLU A 25 -40.15 6.71 -20.70
C GLU A 25 -41.46 6.90 -19.90
N TYR A 26 -41.84 5.88 -19.15
CA TYR A 26 -43.09 5.86 -18.36
C TYR A 26 -42.78 5.39 -16.94
N LEU A 27 -43.16 6.20 -15.94
CA LEU A 27 -43.07 5.85 -14.53
C LEU A 27 -44.39 6.15 -13.85
N ASN A 28 -45.04 5.11 -13.35
CA ASN A 28 -46.26 5.22 -12.54
C ASN A 28 -46.07 4.52 -11.19
N ILE A 29 -46.05 5.32 -10.13
CA ILE A 29 -45.98 4.88 -8.72
C ILE A 29 -47.19 5.35 -7.92
N SER A 30 -48.29 5.75 -8.62
CA SER A 30 -49.49 6.29 -8.01
C SER A 30 -50.19 5.31 -7.05
N GLY A 31 -50.97 5.83 -6.09
CA GLY A 31 -51.75 4.98 -5.21
C GLY A 31 -50.89 4.11 -4.28
N ASN A 32 -49.82 4.63 -3.74
CA ASN A 32 -48.93 3.99 -2.77
C ASN A 32 -48.82 4.82 -1.47
N SER A 33 -47.85 4.55 -0.63
CA SER A 33 -47.54 5.29 0.59
C SER A 33 -46.11 5.88 0.56
N PHE A 34 -45.59 6.22 -0.62
CA PHE A 34 -44.31 6.89 -0.73
C PHE A 34 -44.33 8.26 -0.04
N GLY A 35 -43.30 8.57 0.75
CA GLY A 35 -43.09 9.83 1.46
C GLY A 35 -41.80 10.52 1.09
N GLY A 36 -41.51 11.61 1.80
CA GLY A 36 -40.35 12.46 1.54
C GLY A 36 -40.51 13.34 0.29
N SER A 37 -39.42 13.91 -0.22
CA SER A 37 -39.44 14.77 -1.39
C SER A 37 -39.10 13.97 -2.67
N ILE A 38 -39.48 14.50 -3.82
CA ILE A 38 -39.04 13.97 -5.12
C ILE A 38 -37.51 14.11 -5.20
N PRO A 39 -36.75 13.00 -5.39
CA PRO A 39 -35.30 13.05 -5.40
C PRO A 39 -34.73 13.88 -6.55
N LEU A 40 -33.74 14.73 -6.28
CA LEU A 40 -33.04 15.51 -7.30
C LEU A 40 -32.35 14.63 -8.35
N SER A 41 -31.96 13.41 -7.99
CA SER A 41 -31.33 12.45 -8.89
C SER A 41 -32.20 12.04 -10.07
N LEU A 42 -33.57 12.16 -9.98
CA LEU A 42 -34.47 11.86 -11.08
C LEU A 42 -34.34 12.85 -12.25
N GLU A 43 -33.60 13.94 -12.10
CA GLU A 43 -33.21 14.82 -13.20
C GLU A 43 -32.48 14.08 -14.34
N SER A 44 -31.82 12.95 -14.06
CA SER A 44 -31.14 12.11 -15.05
C SER A 44 -32.07 11.32 -15.96
N LEU A 45 -33.38 11.21 -15.64
CA LEU A 45 -34.38 10.53 -16.46
C LEU A 45 -34.77 11.38 -17.68
N LYS A 46 -33.81 11.64 -18.58
CA LYS A 46 -34.00 12.53 -19.73
C LYS A 46 -34.98 11.99 -20.77
N SER A 47 -35.29 10.68 -20.77
CA SER A 47 -36.21 10.03 -21.72
C SER A 47 -37.64 9.93 -21.20
N ILE A 48 -37.93 10.47 -19.97
CA ILE A 48 -39.25 10.33 -19.35
C ILE A 48 -40.29 11.17 -20.08
N GLU A 49 -41.38 10.55 -20.50
CA GLU A 49 -42.51 11.13 -21.20
C GLU A 49 -43.74 11.28 -20.29
N GLU A 50 -43.99 10.25 -19.47
CA GLU A 50 -45.11 10.26 -18.52
C GLU A 50 -44.62 9.93 -17.11
N LEU A 51 -44.97 10.78 -16.13
CA LEU A 51 -44.62 10.61 -14.73
C LEU A 51 -45.85 10.79 -13.83
N ASP A 52 -46.31 9.67 -13.24
CA ASP A 52 -47.43 9.68 -12.29
C ASP A 52 -46.98 9.32 -10.88
N LEU A 53 -46.99 10.33 -10.00
CA LEU A 53 -46.65 10.24 -8.57
C LEU A 53 -47.86 10.46 -7.68
N SER A 54 -49.09 10.50 -8.25
CA SER A 54 -50.31 10.89 -7.54
C SER A 54 -50.68 9.94 -6.40
N SER A 55 -51.52 10.40 -5.49
CA SER A 55 -52.06 9.60 -4.39
C SER A 55 -50.94 8.89 -3.57
N ASN A 56 -50.04 9.69 -3.04
CA ASN A 56 -48.95 9.29 -2.15
C ASN A 56 -48.83 10.24 -0.96
N ASN A 57 -47.78 10.07 -0.15
CA ASN A 57 -47.51 10.94 1.00
C ASN A 57 -46.26 11.83 0.76
N LEU A 58 -46.05 12.25 -0.49
CA LEU A 58 -44.90 13.06 -0.90
C LEU A 58 -45.06 14.49 -0.37
N THR A 59 -43.93 15.11 0.01
CA THR A 59 -43.84 16.41 0.67
C THR A 59 -42.77 17.29 0.01
N GLY A 60 -42.67 18.54 0.47
CA GLY A 60 -41.66 19.50 0.01
C GLY A 60 -42.11 20.27 -1.24
N GLN A 61 -41.19 20.97 -1.87
CA GLN A 61 -41.46 21.74 -3.07
C GLN A 61 -41.40 20.91 -4.34
N ILE A 62 -42.15 21.32 -5.36
CA ILE A 62 -42.03 20.74 -6.71
C ILE A 62 -40.64 21.08 -7.27
N PRO A 63 -39.78 20.05 -7.56
CA PRO A 63 -38.43 20.34 -8.00
C PRO A 63 -38.36 21.08 -9.34
N GLU A 64 -37.55 22.13 -9.36
CA GLU A 64 -37.37 23.00 -10.53
C GLU A 64 -36.90 22.25 -11.79
N TYR A 65 -36.15 21.11 -11.65
CA TYR A 65 -35.68 20.34 -12.80
C TYR A 65 -36.81 19.72 -13.63
N LEU A 66 -37.99 19.48 -13.06
CA LEU A 66 -39.14 18.88 -13.76
C LEU A 66 -39.60 19.75 -14.94
N LYS A 67 -39.46 21.07 -14.85
CA LYS A 67 -39.76 22.01 -15.96
C LYS A 67 -38.74 21.91 -17.10
N ASN A 68 -37.56 21.31 -16.85
CA ASN A 68 -36.46 21.22 -17.80
C ASN A 68 -36.32 19.83 -18.44
N LEU A 69 -37.18 18.86 -18.09
CA LEU A 69 -37.15 17.53 -18.71
C LEU A 69 -37.65 17.62 -20.17
N PRO A 70 -36.82 17.23 -21.14
CA PRO A 70 -37.04 17.59 -22.55
C PRO A 70 -38.26 16.87 -23.19
N PHE A 71 -38.59 15.68 -22.72
CA PHE A 71 -39.63 14.85 -23.30
C PHE A 71 -40.85 14.66 -22.39
N LEU A 72 -40.87 15.29 -21.20
CA LEU A 72 -41.99 15.12 -20.28
C LEU A 72 -43.28 15.76 -20.82
N GLU A 73 -44.22 14.91 -21.26
CA GLU A 73 -45.48 15.32 -21.80
C GLU A 73 -46.64 15.32 -20.79
N PHE A 74 -46.59 14.42 -19.84
CA PHE A 74 -47.60 14.34 -18.78
C PHE A 74 -46.99 14.13 -17.39
N LEU A 75 -47.49 14.94 -16.42
CA LEU A 75 -47.05 14.90 -15.03
C LEU A 75 -48.24 14.93 -14.07
N ASN A 76 -48.37 13.90 -13.22
CA ASN A 76 -49.41 13.84 -12.22
C ASN A 76 -48.82 13.83 -10.80
N LEU A 77 -49.02 14.92 -10.06
CA LEU A 77 -48.59 15.12 -8.68
C LEU A 77 -49.78 15.22 -7.69
N SER A 78 -51.02 14.96 -8.18
CA SER A 78 -52.22 15.17 -7.40
C SER A 78 -52.27 14.30 -6.13
N TYR A 79 -53.02 14.75 -5.15
CA TYR A 79 -53.23 14.04 -3.87
C TYR A 79 -51.92 13.63 -3.18
N ASN A 80 -51.12 14.65 -2.92
CA ASN A 80 -49.88 14.60 -2.12
C ASN A 80 -49.88 15.76 -1.12
N HIS A 81 -48.73 16.03 -0.52
CA HIS A 81 -48.53 17.11 0.45
C HIS A 81 -47.48 18.13 -0.01
N PHE A 82 -47.43 18.38 -1.33
CA PHE A 82 -46.50 19.38 -1.87
C PHE A 82 -46.86 20.79 -1.42
N GLU A 83 -45.83 21.64 -1.30
CA GLU A 83 -45.96 23.03 -0.87
C GLU A 83 -45.07 23.99 -1.69
N GLY A 84 -45.36 25.29 -1.62
CA GLY A 84 -44.57 26.29 -2.29
C GLY A 84 -45.07 26.64 -3.71
N GLU A 85 -44.25 27.32 -4.49
CA GLU A 85 -44.63 27.89 -5.75
C GLU A 85 -44.63 26.81 -6.87
N VAL A 86 -45.71 26.80 -7.69
CA VAL A 86 -45.81 25.92 -8.84
C VAL A 86 -45.04 26.53 -10.02
N PRO A 87 -44.13 25.78 -10.66
CA PRO A 87 -43.42 26.26 -11.86
C PRO A 87 -44.38 26.60 -13.00
N THR A 88 -43.98 27.53 -13.87
CA THR A 88 -44.80 27.98 -15.01
C THR A 88 -44.24 27.63 -16.38
N LYS A 89 -43.09 26.93 -16.41
CA LYS A 89 -42.38 26.56 -17.67
C LYS A 89 -42.37 25.04 -17.86
N GLY A 90 -42.00 24.60 -19.06
CA GLY A 90 -41.92 23.16 -19.39
C GLY A 90 -43.29 22.51 -19.39
N VAL A 91 -43.43 21.32 -18.78
CA VAL A 91 -44.73 20.60 -18.66
C VAL A 91 -45.79 21.44 -17.95
N PHE A 92 -45.41 22.40 -17.08
CA PHE A 92 -46.31 23.26 -16.33
C PHE A 92 -46.89 24.45 -17.12
N ASN A 93 -46.50 24.66 -18.38
CA ASN A 93 -46.98 25.75 -19.20
C ASN A 93 -48.40 25.51 -19.78
N ASN A 94 -48.93 24.30 -19.63
CA ASN A 94 -50.26 23.91 -20.14
C ASN A 94 -50.96 23.04 -19.10
N LYS A 95 -52.10 23.50 -18.60
CA LYS A 95 -52.93 22.84 -17.58
C LYS A 95 -53.36 21.43 -17.93
N THR A 96 -53.44 21.07 -19.22
CA THR A 96 -53.82 19.72 -19.66
C THR A 96 -52.71 18.70 -19.55
N ARG A 97 -51.46 19.17 -19.36
CA ARG A 97 -50.28 18.32 -19.30
C ARG A 97 -49.87 17.94 -17.88
N PHE A 98 -50.45 18.55 -16.86
CA PHE A 98 -50.09 18.25 -15.47
C PHE A 98 -51.30 18.33 -14.53
N SER A 99 -51.21 17.61 -13.43
CA SER A 99 -52.23 17.66 -12.36
C SER A 99 -51.55 17.83 -10.99
N ILE A 100 -52.07 18.76 -10.19
CA ILE A 100 -51.58 19.06 -8.84
C ILE A 100 -52.72 19.12 -7.81
N ALA A 101 -53.90 18.63 -8.19
CA ALA A 101 -55.10 18.67 -7.32
C ALA A 101 -54.81 18.00 -5.96
N GLY A 102 -55.43 18.50 -4.90
CA GLY A 102 -55.28 17.91 -3.57
C GLY A 102 -54.03 18.29 -2.78
N ASN A 103 -53.16 19.20 -3.32
CA ASN A 103 -51.99 19.73 -2.61
C ASN A 103 -52.31 21.12 -2.05
N GLY A 104 -52.89 21.17 -0.86
CA GLY A 104 -53.45 22.40 -0.26
C GLY A 104 -52.45 23.50 0.12
N LYS A 105 -51.15 23.28 -0.01
CA LYS A 105 -50.10 24.25 0.36
C LYS A 105 -49.37 24.84 -0.84
N LEU A 106 -49.81 24.54 -2.04
CA LEU A 106 -49.25 25.11 -3.27
C LEU A 106 -49.75 26.54 -3.49
N CYS A 107 -48.93 27.38 -4.11
CA CYS A 107 -49.24 28.77 -4.43
C CYS A 107 -48.65 29.14 -5.83
N GLY A 108 -49.06 30.27 -6.37
CA GLY A 108 -48.55 30.76 -7.67
C GLY A 108 -48.94 29.87 -8.85
N GLY A 109 -48.04 29.69 -9.83
CA GLY A 109 -48.31 28.93 -11.04
C GLY A 109 -49.04 29.75 -12.11
N LEU A 110 -49.76 29.04 -13.01
CA LEU A 110 -50.64 29.68 -14.02
C LEU A 110 -51.92 30.22 -13.38
N ASP A 111 -52.40 31.35 -13.85
CA ASP A 111 -53.63 32.01 -13.38
C ASP A 111 -54.85 31.07 -13.44
N GLU A 112 -54.88 30.14 -14.38
CA GLU A 112 -55.94 29.15 -14.59
C GLU A 112 -56.03 28.09 -13.48
N LEU A 113 -55.00 27.98 -12.61
CA LEU A 113 -54.98 27.02 -11.48
C LEU A 113 -55.73 27.57 -10.25
N HIS A 114 -56.06 28.87 -10.22
CA HIS A 114 -56.72 29.57 -9.14
C HIS A 114 -56.08 29.33 -7.76
N LEU A 115 -54.75 29.19 -7.71
CA LEU A 115 -54.00 29.04 -6.47
C LEU A 115 -53.80 30.40 -5.79
N PRO A 116 -53.65 30.45 -4.45
CA PRO A 116 -53.30 31.67 -3.77
C PRO A 116 -51.95 32.24 -4.20
N SER A 117 -51.80 33.57 -4.19
CA SER A 117 -50.49 34.19 -4.44
C SER A 117 -49.51 33.77 -3.35
N CYS A 118 -48.27 33.46 -3.75
CA CYS A 118 -47.23 33.10 -2.79
C CYS A 118 -46.93 34.34 -1.90
N GLN A 119 -47.13 34.23 -0.57
CA GLN A 119 -46.81 35.30 0.35
C GLN A 119 -45.30 35.52 0.40
N SER A 120 -44.86 36.69 -0.10
CA SER A 120 -43.50 37.15 0.15
C SER A 120 -43.38 37.47 1.62
N LYS A 121 -42.61 36.70 2.39
CA LYS A 121 -42.25 37.03 3.78
C LYS A 121 -41.54 38.38 3.76
N GLY A 122 -42.28 39.45 4.14
CA GLY A 122 -41.85 40.84 4.12
C GLY A 122 -40.68 41.12 5.05
N SER A 123 -39.71 41.73 4.49
CA SER A 123 -38.92 42.90 4.92
C SER A 123 -38.56 43.15 6.41
N LEU A 124 -38.11 42.13 7.15
CA LEU A 124 -37.26 42.40 8.34
C LEU A 124 -35.87 41.74 8.18
N THR A 125 -35.57 41.27 6.98
CA THR A 125 -34.42 40.40 6.72
C THR A 125 -33.42 40.97 5.75
N THR A 126 -33.56 42.21 5.24
CA THR A 126 -32.61 42.76 4.28
C THR A 126 -31.22 43.03 4.89
N LEU A 127 -31.16 43.51 6.14
CA LEU A 127 -29.92 43.66 6.88
C LEU A 127 -29.30 42.29 7.24
N LEU A 128 -30.12 41.31 7.67
CA LEU A 128 -29.69 39.95 7.98
C LEU A 128 -29.31 39.18 6.69
N LYS A 129 -30.03 39.40 5.57
CA LYS A 129 -29.74 38.73 4.27
C LYS A 129 -28.46 39.22 3.60
N VAL A 130 -27.95 40.38 3.94
CA VAL A 130 -26.67 40.90 3.41
C VAL A 130 -25.53 40.65 4.37
N VAL A 131 -25.72 40.85 5.66
CA VAL A 131 -24.66 40.74 6.67
C VAL A 131 -24.29 39.27 6.91
N ILE A 132 -25.28 38.36 7.04
CA ILE A 132 -25.01 36.95 7.28
C ILE A 132 -24.29 36.27 6.10
N PRO A 133 -24.71 36.39 4.82
CA PRO A 133 -23.97 35.77 3.72
C PRO A 133 -22.59 36.40 3.50
N VAL A 134 -22.42 37.69 3.76
CA VAL A 134 -21.11 38.34 3.67
C VAL A 134 -20.15 37.82 4.75
N THR A 135 -20.62 37.72 6.00
CA THR A 135 -19.80 37.17 7.10
C THR A 135 -19.52 35.70 6.92
N ILE A 136 -20.48 34.89 6.47
CA ILE A 136 -20.28 33.47 6.16
C ILE A 136 -19.34 33.31 4.96
N SER A 137 -19.49 34.13 3.91
CA SER A 137 -18.57 34.11 2.76
C SER A 137 -17.15 34.48 3.15
N CYS A 138 -16.96 35.49 4.02
CA CYS A 138 -15.67 35.86 4.56
C CYS A 138 -15.06 34.75 5.45
N LEU A 139 -15.89 34.07 6.27
CA LEU A 139 -15.44 32.94 7.07
C LEU A 139 -15.07 31.73 6.23
N ILE A 140 -15.91 31.40 5.22
CA ILE A 140 -15.62 30.31 4.29
C ILE A 140 -14.36 30.63 3.48
N SER A 141 -14.21 31.86 2.97
CA SER A 141 -13.01 32.30 2.25
C SER A 141 -11.77 32.24 3.14
N SER A 142 -11.89 32.66 4.42
CA SER A 142 -10.79 32.56 5.40
C SER A 142 -10.44 31.10 5.70
N VAL A 143 -11.43 30.22 5.88
CA VAL A 143 -11.22 28.76 6.09
C VAL A 143 -10.64 28.14 4.83
N CYS A 144 -11.15 28.44 3.64
CA CYS A 144 -10.59 27.98 2.37
C CYS A 144 -9.16 28.48 2.19
N PHE A 145 -8.89 29.74 2.50
CA PHE A 145 -7.54 30.32 2.43
C PHE A 145 -6.60 29.66 3.42
N THR A 146 -7.03 29.42 4.66
CA THR A 146 -6.23 28.69 5.65
C THR A 146 -6.03 27.23 5.28
N VAL A 147 -7.04 26.54 4.74
CA VAL A 147 -6.92 25.15 4.25
C VAL A 147 -5.99 25.10 3.05
N VAL A 148 -6.15 25.99 2.06
CA VAL A 148 -5.24 26.09 0.90
C VAL A 148 -3.85 26.52 1.32
N TYR A 149 -3.72 27.46 2.26
CA TYR A 149 -2.42 27.86 2.83
C TYR A 149 -1.74 26.72 3.59
N VAL A 150 -2.49 26.00 4.45
CA VAL A 150 -1.98 24.83 5.17
C VAL A 150 -1.67 23.69 4.19
N TRP A 151 -2.51 23.48 3.17
CA TRP A 151 -2.26 22.48 2.13
C TRP A 151 -1.06 22.86 1.26
N ARG A 152 -0.95 24.11 0.80
CA ARG A 152 0.25 24.64 0.12
C ARG A 152 1.48 24.59 1.02
N ARG A 153 1.36 24.94 2.31
CA ARG A 153 2.46 24.88 3.27
C ARG A 153 2.87 23.43 3.58
N ARG A 154 1.91 22.48 3.59
CA ARG A 154 2.19 21.04 3.69
C ARG A 154 2.79 20.49 2.39
N SER A 155 2.31 20.93 1.25
CA SER A 155 2.87 20.59 -0.08
C SER A 155 4.25 21.22 -0.28
N SER A 156 4.43 22.49 0.07
CA SER A 156 5.74 23.17 0.09
C SER A 156 6.70 22.56 1.13
N ARG A 157 6.22 22.17 2.31
CA ARG A 157 7.05 21.45 3.28
C ARG A 157 7.46 20.06 2.79
N LYS A 158 6.59 19.36 2.05
CA LYS A 158 6.97 18.13 1.35
C LYS A 158 7.97 18.38 0.24
N ALA A 159 7.79 19.43 -0.55
CA ALA A 159 8.72 19.83 -1.61
C ALA A 159 10.01 20.43 -1.01
N SER A 160 9.93 21.27 0.05
CA SER A 160 11.11 21.80 0.74
C SER A 160 11.89 20.75 1.51
N ASN A 161 11.20 19.77 2.13
CA ASN A 161 11.89 18.64 2.75
C ASN A 161 12.55 17.76 1.69
N MET A 162 11.94 17.62 0.51
CA MET A 162 12.54 16.91 -0.63
C MET A 162 13.75 17.69 -1.18
N LEU A 163 13.65 19.01 -1.34
CA LEU A 163 14.74 19.89 -1.76
C LEU A 163 15.86 20.01 -0.68
N LEU A 164 15.52 19.95 0.61
CA LEU A 164 16.50 19.89 1.70
C LEU A 164 17.19 18.54 1.78
N ILE A 165 16.45 17.46 1.45
CA ILE A 165 17.00 16.10 1.31
C ILE A 165 18.01 16.07 0.17
N GLU A 166 17.66 16.61 -0.99
CA GLU A 166 18.55 16.73 -2.14
C GLU A 166 19.78 17.59 -1.80
N ARG A 167 19.61 18.74 -1.18
CA ARG A 167 20.75 19.65 -0.87
C ARG A 167 21.77 19.10 0.13
N GLN A 168 21.39 18.24 1.06
CA GLN A 168 22.29 17.72 2.10
C GLN A 168 23.05 16.45 1.68
N LEU A 169 22.55 15.70 0.71
CA LEU A 169 23.16 14.47 0.17
C LEU A 169 23.67 14.63 -1.27
N LEU A 170 23.33 15.72 -1.98
CA LEU A 170 23.80 16.02 -3.33
C LEU A 170 25.26 16.49 -3.29
N MET A 171 26.18 15.54 -3.26
CA MET A 171 27.63 15.83 -3.31
C MET A 171 28.28 15.34 -4.60
N ASN A 172 27.59 14.49 -5.41
CA ASN A 172 28.19 13.94 -6.63
C ASN A 172 27.32 14.25 -7.85
N SER A 173 27.97 14.69 -8.92
CA SER A 173 27.34 14.92 -10.22
C SER A 173 27.24 13.63 -11.03
N TYR A 174 26.42 13.62 -12.10
CA TYR A 174 26.40 12.55 -13.10
C TYR A 174 27.84 12.25 -13.61
N ALA A 175 28.61 13.30 -13.91
CA ALA A 175 29.95 13.15 -14.44
C ALA A 175 30.90 12.43 -13.46
N GLU A 176 30.81 12.68 -12.15
CA GLU A 176 31.60 11.97 -11.15
C GLU A 176 31.21 10.51 -11.03
N LEU A 177 29.92 10.19 -11.09
CA LEU A 177 29.45 8.80 -11.07
C LEU A 177 29.80 8.06 -12.35
N SER A 178 29.69 8.73 -13.51
CA SER A 178 30.13 8.20 -14.80
C SER A 178 31.62 7.85 -14.80
N MET A 179 32.47 8.74 -14.32
CA MET A 179 33.91 8.47 -14.16
C MET A 179 34.18 7.34 -13.15
N ALA A 180 33.47 7.34 -12.01
CA ALA A 180 33.66 6.34 -10.97
C ALA A 180 33.32 4.91 -11.44
N THR A 181 32.39 4.77 -12.37
CA THR A 181 31.88 3.49 -12.91
C THR A 181 32.42 3.14 -14.30
N ASP A 182 33.39 3.90 -14.80
CA ASP A 182 33.91 3.79 -16.18
C ASP A 182 32.77 3.89 -17.21
N ASN A 183 32.03 5.01 -17.17
CA ASN A 183 30.88 5.31 -17.99
C ASN A 183 29.77 4.23 -17.90
N PHE A 184 29.52 3.75 -16.68
CA PHE A 184 28.55 2.67 -16.42
C PHE A 184 28.84 1.42 -17.26
N SER A 185 30.14 1.07 -17.34
CA SER A 185 30.60 -0.05 -18.13
C SER A 185 29.92 -1.36 -17.73
N PRO A 186 29.52 -2.20 -18.69
CA PRO A 186 28.99 -3.54 -18.40
C PRO A 186 29.96 -4.40 -17.57
N ALA A 187 31.26 -4.18 -17.66
CA ALA A 187 32.28 -4.88 -16.86
C ALA A 187 32.16 -4.55 -15.35
N ASN A 188 31.63 -3.40 -15.00
CA ASN A 188 31.41 -2.96 -13.63
C ASN A 188 30.01 -3.25 -13.13
N LYS A 189 29.16 -3.89 -13.93
CA LYS A 189 27.80 -4.27 -13.52
C LYS A 189 27.88 -5.40 -12.49
N ILE A 190 27.32 -5.17 -11.30
CA ILE A 190 27.29 -6.11 -10.18
C ILE A 190 25.87 -6.59 -9.84
N GLY A 191 24.84 -5.99 -10.43
CA GLY A 191 23.45 -6.41 -10.22
C GLY A 191 22.49 -5.70 -11.14
N GLU A 192 21.32 -6.33 -11.35
CA GLU A 192 20.19 -5.75 -12.07
C GLU A 192 18.92 -6.17 -11.38
N GLY A 193 18.02 -5.22 -11.18
CA GLY A 193 16.74 -5.45 -10.53
C GLY A 193 15.60 -4.70 -11.19
N GLY A 194 14.40 -4.91 -10.70
CA GLY A 194 13.18 -4.33 -11.27
C GLY A 194 13.20 -2.82 -11.43
N PHE A 195 14.00 -2.08 -10.69
CA PHE A 195 14.01 -0.61 -10.72
C PHE A 195 15.34 0.00 -11.17
N GLY A 196 16.33 -0.80 -11.57
CA GLY A 196 17.61 -0.25 -12.03
C GLY A 196 18.75 -1.24 -12.07
N ILE A 197 19.92 -0.72 -12.42
CA ILE A 197 21.18 -1.47 -12.56
C ILE A 197 22.15 -0.96 -11.52
N VAL A 198 22.90 -1.87 -10.90
CA VAL A 198 23.92 -1.56 -9.89
C VAL A 198 25.30 -1.78 -10.50
N TYR A 199 26.16 -0.77 -10.36
CA TYR A 199 27.54 -0.79 -10.83
C TYR A 199 28.50 -0.67 -9.65
N LYS A 200 29.61 -1.42 -9.68
CA LYS A 200 30.76 -1.14 -8.83
C LYS A 200 31.44 0.14 -9.32
N GLY A 201 31.85 0.99 -8.41
CA GLY A 201 32.55 2.23 -8.72
C GLY A 201 33.64 2.55 -7.70
N ILE A 202 34.52 3.49 -8.06
CA ILE A 202 35.58 4.00 -7.19
C ILE A 202 35.43 5.51 -7.11
N LEU A 203 35.05 6.01 -5.91
CA LEU A 203 34.80 7.42 -5.68
C LEU A 203 35.94 8.13 -4.98
N GLY A 204 36.16 9.38 -5.39
CA GLY A 204 36.97 10.37 -4.68
C GLY A 204 38.48 10.07 -4.68
N LYS A 205 39.23 10.98 -4.03
CA LYS A 205 40.70 10.88 -3.91
C LYS A 205 41.15 9.67 -3.09
N ASN A 206 40.33 9.24 -2.15
CA ASN A 206 40.62 8.11 -1.25
C ASN A 206 40.32 6.75 -1.90
N ARG A 207 39.91 6.71 -3.19
CA ARG A 207 39.58 5.48 -3.93
C ARG A 207 38.60 4.58 -3.20
N THR A 208 37.54 5.17 -2.61
CA THR A 208 36.52 4.42 -1.88
C THR A 208 35.70 3.58 -2.86
N GLU A 209 35.65 2.28 -2.65
CA GLU A 209 34.76 1.38 -3.39
C GLU A 209 33.30 1.63 -3.00
N VAL A 210 32.45 1.72 -4.01
CA VAL A 210 31.02 2.01 -3.85
C VAL A 210 30.16 1.16 -4.78
N ALA A 211 28.89 0.99 -4.41
CA ALA A 211 27.88 0.45 -5.30
C ALA A 211 26.94 1.58 -5.75
N VAL A 212 26.82 1.78 -7.06
CA VAL A 212 26.03 2.83 -7.69
C VAL A 212 24.78 2.22 -8.33
N LYS A 213 23.62 2.38 -7.68
CA LYS A 213 22.32 1.93 -8.21
C LYS A 213 21.74 3.03 -9.09
N VAL A 214 21.77 2.83 -10.40
CA VAL A 214 21.18 3.73 -11.40
C VAL A 214 19.72 3.34 -11.59
N ILE A 215 18.83 4.29 -11.41
CA ILE A 215 17.37 4.05 -11.43
C ILE A 215 16.85 4.13 -12.87
N ASN A 216 16.14 3.11 -13.31
CA ASN A 216 15.42 3.12 -14.59
C ASN A 216 14.13 3.93 -14.46
N LEU A 217 14.16 5.20 -14.85
CA LEU A 217 13.04 6.15 -14.70
C LEU A 217 11.88 5.87 -15.66
N GLU A 218 12.10 5.10 -16.73
CA GLU A 218 11.04 4.69 -17.66
C GLU A 218 10.10 3.67 -17.02
N GLN A 219 10.59 2.93 -16.02
CA GLN A 219 9.79 1.92 -15.35
C GLN A 219 8.76 2.53 -14.41
N LYS A 220 7.52 2.08 -14.56
CA LYS A 220 6.40 2.55 -13.74
C LYS A 220 6.65 2.26 -12.25
N GLY A 221 6.77 3.32 -11.46
CA GLY A 221 6.99 3.23 -10.02
C GLY A 221 8.44 3.46 -9.56
N ALA A 222 9.43 3.47 -10.45
CA ALA A 222 10.84 3.65 -10.12
C ALA A 222 11.13 4.95 -9.34
N SER A 223 10.54 6.08 -9.73
CA SER A 223 10.67 7.34 -8.97
C SER A 223 10.08 7.24 -7.56
N LYS A 224 9.02 6.47 -7.36
CA LYS A 224 8.43 6.26 -6.02
C LYS A 224 9.33 5.36 -5.16
N SER A 225 9.88 4.31 -5.76
CA SER A 225 10.84 3.40 -5.13
C SER A 225 12.11 4.16 -4.70
N PHE A 226 12.69 4.99 -5.58
CA PHE A 226 13.82 5.85 -5.25
C PHE A 226 13.55 6.75 -4.04
N VAL A 227 12.39 7.42 -4.01
CA VAL A 227 12.02 8.29 -2.88
C VAL A 227 11.81 7.48 -1.59
N ALA A 228 11.19 6.30 -1.67
CA ALA A 228 10.99 5.42 -0.53
C ALA A 228 12.33 4.98 0.07
N GLU A 229 13.27 4.55 -0.77
CA GLU A 229 14.60 4.09 -0.39
C GLU A 229 15.45 5.20 0.23
N CYS A 230 15.50 6.37 -0.42
CA CYS A 230 16.18 7.54 0.12
C CYS A 230 15.59 7.98 1.47
N ARG A 231 14.27 7.95 1.60
CA ARG A 231 13.59 8.36 2.83
C ARG A 231 13.81 7.36 3.96
N ALA A 232 13.77 6.06 3.67
CA ALA A 232 13.96 5.02 4.64
C ALA A 232 15.39 5.07 5.22
N LEU A 233 16.41 5.14 4.37
CA LEU A 233 17.81 5.00 4.79
C LEU A 233 18.48 6.31 5.22
N ARG A 234 17.86 7.47 4.99
CA ARG A 234 18.48 8.77 5.32
C ARG A 234 18.84 8.93 6.79
N ASN A 235 17.93 8.60 7.69
CA ASN A 235 18.04 8.86 9.13
C ASN A 235 18.29 7.59 9.94
N ILE A 236 18.39 6.46 9.27
CA ILE A 236 18.59 5.17 9.92
C ILE A 236 20.10 4.88 10.01
N ARG A 237 20.53 4.43 11.18
CA ARG A 237 21.89 3.98 11.42
C ARG A 237 21.85 2.69 12.22
N HIS A 238 22.08 1.59 11.57
CA HIS A 238 22.18 0.28 12.20
C HIS A 238 23.29 -0.52 11.53
N ARG A 239 24.05 -1.29 12.28
CA ARG A 239 25.21 -2.04 11.77
C ARG A 239 24.84 -3.06 10.67
N ASN A 240 23.61 -3.59 10.74
CA ASN A 240 23.10 -4.59 9.80
C ASN A 240 22.14 -4.00 8.74
N LEU A 241 22.23 -2.71 8.45
CA LEU A 241 21.53 -2.03 7.37
C LEU A 241 22.52 -1.40 6.42
N ILE A 242 22.26 -1.53 5.11
CA ILE A 242 23.08 -0.88 4.08
C ILE A 242 23.13 0.63 4.27
N LYS A 243 24.30 1.23 4.12
CA LYS A 243 24.50 2.66 4.30
C LYS A 243 24.49 3.39 2.97
N ILE A 244 23.66 4.43 2.86
CA ILE A 244 23.74 5.39 1.76
C ILE A 244 24.92 6.33 2.02
N ILE A 245 25.80 6.44 1.04
CA ILE A 245 26.92 7.41 1.03
C ILE A 245 26.41 8.73 0.49
N THR A 246 25.76 8.71 -0.70
CA THR A 246 25.21 9.89 -1.36
C THR A 246 24.12 9.52 -2.35
N ILE A 247 23.42 10.53 -2.84
CA ILE A 247 22.44 10.38 -3.94
C ILE A 247 22.81 11.39 -5.04
N CYS A 248 22.49 11.00 -6.28
CA CYS A 248 22.55 11.87 -7.45
C CYS A 248 21.17 12.02 -8.05
N SER A 249 20.72 13.25 -8.27
CA SER A 249 19.50 13.57 -8.99
C SER A 249 19.78 14.77 -9.88
N GLY A 250 19.70 14.61 -11.20
CA GLY A 250 20.09 15.62 -12.15
C GLY A 250 19.77 15.20 -13.57
N ARG A 251 20.60 15.61 -14.50
CA ARG A 251 20.51 15.21 -15.92
C ARG A 251 21.81 14.56 -16.33
N ASP A 252 21.70 13.60 -17.25
CA ASP A 252 22.84 12.99 -17.89
C ASP A 252 23.50 13.90 -18.96
N SER A 253 24.49 13.39 -19.68
CA SER A 253 25.19 14.13 -20.75
C SER A 253 24.30 14.47 -21.95
N GLN A 254 23.13 13.84 -22.09
CA GLN A 254 22.16 14.07 -23.17
C GLN A 254 20.98 14.94 -22.72
N GLY A 255 20.97 15.36 -21.45
CA GLY A 255 19.91 16.19 -20.86
C GLY A 255 18.69 15.41 -20.37
N VAL A 256 18.78 14.07 -20.33
CA VAL A 256 17.71 13.20 -19.79
C VAL A 256 17.81 13.15 -18.25
N ASP A 257 16.68 13.07 -17.58
CA ASP A 257 16.62 12.97 -16.13
C ASP A 257 17.37 11.71 -15.65
N PHE A 258 18.29 11.91 -14.69
CA PHE A 258 19.13 10.88 -14.11
C PHE A 258 18.97 10.81 -12.59
N LYS A 259 18.84 9.61 -12.05
CA LYS A 259 18.82 9.36 -10.62
C LYS A 259 19.64 8.15 -10.26
N ALA A 260 20.47 8.28 -9.23
CA ALA A 260 21.27 7.20 -8.69
C ALA A 260 21.38 7.29 -7.18
N ILE A 261 21.52 6.14 -6.52
CA ILE A 261 21.86 6.02 -5.10
C ILE A 261 23.21 5.36 -5.01
N VAL A 262 24.06 5.91 -4.17
CA VAL A 262 25.42 5.39 -3.93
C VAL A 262 25.48 4.79 -2.53
N TYR A 263 25.83 3.53 -2.45
CA TYR A 263 25.96 2.76 -1.21
C TYR A 263 27.42 2.40 -0.95
N GLU A 264 27.72 2.02 0.27
CA GLU A 264 28.93 1.25 0.55
C GLU A 264 28.92 -0.05 -0.26
N TYR A 265 30.12 -0.45 -0.73
CA TYR A 265 30.27 -1.66 -1.51
C TYR A 265 30.39 -2.88 -0.60
N MET A 266 29.60 -3.92 -0.90
CA MET A 266 29.60 -5.20 -0.18
C MET A 266 30.39 -6.22 -0.97
N GLN A 267 31.56 -6.56 -0.47
CA GLN A 267 32.59 -7.31 -1.19
C GLN A 267 32.15 -8.75 -1.50
N ASN A 268 31.34 -9.33 -0.59
CA ASN A 268 30.90 -10.71 -0.69
C ASN A 268 29.51 -10.85 -1.38
N GLY A 269 29.01 -9.78 -2.04
CA GLY A 269 27.77 -9.84 -2.82
C GLY A 269 26.52 -10.14 -2.01
N SER A 270 25.56 -10.84 -2.59
CA SER A 270 24.28 -11.17 -1.98
C SER A 270 24.28 -12.58 -1.38
N LEU A 271 23.46 -12.77 -0.34
CA LEU A 271 23.23 -14.09 0.27
C LEU A 271 22.64 -15.09 -0.74
N GLU A 272 21.88 -14.63 -1.73
CA GLU A 272 21.35 -15.42 -2.83
C GLU A 272 22.49 -16.13 -3.61
N GLU A 273 23.56 -15.38 -3.91
CA GLU A 273 24.72 -15.92 -4.64
C GLU A 273 25.42 -17.02 -3.83
N TRP A 274 25.52 -16.88 -2.52
CA TRP A 274 26.12 -17.90 -1.62
C TRP A 274 25.27 -19.14 -1.48
N LEU A 275 23.95 -18.99 -1.44
CA LEU A 275 23.05 -20.13 -1.27
C LEU A 275 22.86 -20.93 -2.57
N HIS A 276 22.89 -20.24 -3.72
CA HIS A 276 22.44 -20.80 -5.00
C HIS A 276 23.42 -20.54 -6.14
N GLN A 277 24.71 -20.82 -5.89
CA GLN A 277 25.74 -20.72 -6.90
C GLN A 277 25.42 -21.61 -8.10
N SER A 278 25.68 -21.12 -9.31
CA SER A 278 25.66 -21.94 -10.52
C SER A 278 26.88 -22.87 -10.55
N ASN A 279 26.71 -24.12 -11.00
CA ASN A 279 27.71 -25.18 -11.01
C ASN A 279 28.99 -24.86 -11.84
N ASP A 280 29.06 -23.71 -12.51
CA ASP A 280 30.19 -23.31 -13.36
C ASP A 280 31.32 -22.56 -12.63
N GLN A 281 31.15 -22.28 -11.32
CA GLN A 281 32.20 -21.58 -10.55
C GLN A 281 33.13 -22.59 -9.88
N LEU A 282 34.43 -22.46 -10.13
CA LEU A 282 35.49 -23.36 -9.63
C LEU A 282 35.71 -23.30 -8.11
N GLU A 283 35.15 -22.31 -7.41
CA GLU A 283 35.28 -22.16 -5.98
C GLU A 283 33.90 -22.20 -5.34
N VAL A 284 33.62 -23.27 -4.60
CA VAL A 284 32.40 -23.42 -3.81
C VAL A 284 32.60 -22.70 -2.47
N TYR A 285 32.04 -21.52 -2.33
CA TYR A 285 31.99 -20.81 -1.04
C TYR A 285 30.79 -21.31 -0.24
N ASP A 286 31.04 -22.16 0.77
CA ASP A 286 30.00 -22.60 1.69
C ASP A 286 30.04 -21.84 2.99
N LEU A 287 28.87 -21.35 3.44
CA LEU A 287 28.69 -20.70 4.73
C LEU A 287 28.64 -21.77 5.84
N SER A 288 29.52 -21.66 6.81
CA SER A 288 29.51 -22.51 8.01
C SER A 288 28.23 -22.33 8.83
N LEU A 289 27.93 -23.29 9.70
CA LEU A 289 26.76 -23.18 10.61
C LEU A 289 26.82 -21.91 11.46
N THR A 290 28.00 -21.57 11.98
CA THR A 290 28.19 -20.32 12.76
C THR A 290 27.91 -19.07 11.92
N GLN A 291 28.38 -19.03 10.67
CA GLN A 291 28.14 -17.90 9.77
C GLN A 291 26.64 -17.77 9.42
N ARG A 292 25.95 -18.88 9.12
CA ARG A 292 24.50 -18.86 8.85
C ARG A 292 23.70 -18.38 10.08
N LEU A 293 24.08 -18.79 11.29
CA LEU A 293 23.48 -18.28 12.51
C LEU A 293 23.70 -16.79 12.70
N ASN A 294 24.93 -16.30 12.46
CA ASN A 294 25.25 -14.89 12.55
C ASN A 294 24.46 -14.07 11.52
N ILE A 295 24.41 -14.50 10.27
CA ILE A 295 23.62 -13.87 9.20
C ILE A 295 22.12 -13.79 9.62
N ALA A 296 21.56 -14.90 10.13
CA ALA A 296 20.17 -14.92 10.59
C ALA A 296 19.92 -13.91 11.72
N ILE A 297 20.85 -13.82 12.69
CA ILE A 297 20.77 -12.88 13.82
C ILE A 297 20.91 -11.44 13.30
N ASP A 298 21.85 -11.16 12.41
CA ASP A 298 22.07 -9.83 11.84
C ASP A 298 20.85 -9.31 11.11
N VAL A 299 20.23 -10.15 10.27
CA VAL A 299 18.98 -9.81 9.56
C VAL A 299 17.84 -9.61 10.56
N ALA A 300 17.68 -10.50 11.56
CA ALA A 300 16.65 -10.37 12.58
C ALA A 300 16.80 -9.06 13.38
N CYS A 301 18.03 -8.68 13.78
CA CYS A 301 18.33 -7.44 14.48
C CYS A 301 18.02 -6.20 13.60
N ALA A 302 18.30 -6.28 12.28
CA ALA A 302 17.96 -5.21 11.36
C ALA A 302 16.44 -4.99 11.28
N ILE A 303 15.67 -6.06 11.15
CA ILE A 303 14.21 -5.98 11.06
C ILE A 303 13.60 -5.55 12.42
N GLU A 304 14.10 -6.08 13.53
CA GLU A 304 13.71 -5.62 14.88
C GLU A 304 13.90 -4.11 15.02
N TYR A 305 15.07 -3.61 14.60
CA TYR A 305 15.38 -2.18 14.64
C TYR A 305 14.41 -1.34 13.82
N LEU A 306 14.08 -1.76 12.61
CA LEU A 306 13.13 -1.07 11.74
C LEU A 306 11.73 -1.01 12.35
N HIS A 307 11.30 -2.11 12.99
CA HIS A 307 9.96 -2.24 13.54
C HIS A 307 9.77 -1.46 14.83
N TYR A 308 10.74 -1.50 15.74
CA TYR A 308 10.55 -1.04 17.12
C TYR A 308 11.40 0.16 17.54
N TYR A 309 12.50 0.45 16.85
CA TYR A 309 13.41 1.54 17.22
C TYR A 309 13.43 2.70 16.23
N CYS A 310 12.69 2.58 15.12
CA CYS A 310 12.45 3.67 14.18
C CYS A 310 11.14 4.40 14.51
N GLU A 311 11.13 5.73 14.38
CA GLU A 311 9.92 6.53 14.49
C GLU A 311 9.76 7.45 13.25
N PRO A 312 8.73 7.24 12.45
CA PRO A 312 7.75 6.12 12.50
C PRO A 312 8.39 4.76 12.19
N SER A 313 7.78 3.69 12.70
CA SER A 313 8.19 2.32 12.39
C SER A 313 8.20 2.06 10.88
N ILE A 314 9.14 1.22 10.43
CA ILE A 314 9.36 0.96 9.02
C ILE A 314 9.15 -0.53 8.74
N VAL A 315 8.35 -0.82 7.74
CA VAL A 315 8.20 -2.16 7.16
C VAL A 315 9.05 -2.24 5.91
N HIS A 316 9.90 -3.25 5.80
CA HIS A 316 10.78 -3.45 4.63
C HIS A 316 10.00 -3.82 3.37
N GLY A 317 9.17 -4.85 3.44
CA GLY A 317 8.21 -5.24 2.40
C GLY A 317 8.76 -6.07 1.24
N ASP A 318 10.07 -6.38 1.21
CA ASP A 318 10.69 -7.27 0.21
C ASP A 318 11.93 -7.99 0.75
N LEU A 319 11.80 -8.61 1.93
CA LEU A 319 12.91 -9.35 2.54
C LEU A 319 13.10 -10.71 1.84
N LYS A 320 14.32 -10.94 1.32
CA LYS A 320 14.74 -12.16 0.59
C LYS A 320 16.26 -12.23 0.52
N PRO A 321 16.87 -13.38 0.15
CA PRO A 321 18.34 -13.54 0.11
C PRO A 321 19.06 -12.54 -0.80
N SER A 322 18.49 -12.17 -1.94
CA SER A 322 19.12 -11.19 -2.85
C SER A 322 19.15 -9.76 -2.29
N ASN A 323 18.36 -9.46 -1.24
CA ASN A 323 18.34 -8.18 -0.55
C ASN A 323 19.12 -8.20 0.78
N VAL A 324 19.83 -9.31 1.06
CA VAL A 324 20.78 -9.44 2.16
C VAL A 324 22.18 -9.47 1.56
N LEU A 325 22.97 -8.43 1.81
CA LEU A 325 24.33 -8.30 1.29
C LEU A 325 25.35 -8.62 2.38
N LEU A 326 26.49 -9.17 1.98
CA LEU A 326 27.56 -9.58 2.88
C LEU A 326 28.80 -8.71 2.66
N ASP A 327 29.31 -8.13 3.75
CA ASP A 327 30.57 -7.38 3.72
C ASP A 327 31.78 -8.33 3.72
N GLN A 328 33.00 -7.76 3.76
CA GLN A 328 34.24 -8.53 3.74
C GLN A 328 34.39 -9.54 4.90
N ASP A 329 33.73 -9.27 6.05
CA ASP A 329 33.76 -10.10 7.25
C ASP A 329 32.55 -11.06 7.31
N VAL A 330 31.77 -11.18 6.21
CA VAL A 330 30.56 -11.98 6.11
C VAL A 330 29.46 -11.52 7.10
N VAL A 331 29.47 -10.25 7.49
CA VAL A 331 28.38 -9.63 8.27
C VAL A 331 27.25 -9.27 7.32
N ALA A 332 26.02 -9.58 7.72
CA ALA A 332 24.86 -9.32 6.87
C ALA A 332 24.30 -7.90 7.01
N HIS A 333 23.98 -7.29 5.85
CA HIS A 333 23.37 -5.97 5.74
C HIS A 333 22.10 -6.04 4.88
N VAL A 334 20.95 -5.70 5.46
CA VAL A 334 19.69 -5.64 4.73
C VAL A 334 19.68 -4.42 3.81
N SER A 335 19.27 -4.63 2.56
CA SER A 335 19.30 -3.66 1.46
C SER A 335 17.98 -3.60 0.71
N ASP A 336 17.87 -2.72 -0.29
CA ASP A 336 16.71 -2.50 -1.18
C ASP A 336 15.40 -2.11 -0.46
N PHE A 337 15.34 -0.88 -0.01
CA PHE A 337 14.17 -0.27 0.63
C PHE A 337 13.15 0.32 -0.35
N GLY A 338 13.19 -0.09 -1.61
CA GLY A 338 12.31 0.43 -2.67
C GLY A 338 10.82 0.19 -2.43
N LEU A 339 10.46 -0.82 -1.64
CA LEU A 339 9.08 -1.13 -1.23
C LEU A 339 8.77 -0.75 0.23
N ALA A 340 9.72 -0.13 0.93
CA ALA A 340 9.57 0.19 2.34
C ALA A 340 8.38 1.13 2.64
N LYS A 341 7.70 0.88 3.75
CA LYS A 341 6.57 1.68 4.21
C LYS A 341 6.75 2.17 5.64
N PHE A 342 6.33 3.41 5.87
CA PHE A 342 6.30 4.04 7.19
C PHE A 342 4.93 3.86 7.82
N LEU A 343 4.87 3.24 8.99
CA LEU A 343 3.64 3.09 9.75
C LEU A 343 3.40 4.33 10.61
N SER A 344 2.22 4.95 10.47
CA SER A 344 1.89 6.17 11.23
C SER A 344 1.40 5.80 12.63
N SER A 345 1.97 6.42 13.68
CA SER A 345 1.64 6.16 15.10
C SER A 345 0.21 6.58 15.52
N ARG A 346 -0.58 7.17 14.64
CA ARG A 346 -1.96 7.59 14.91
C ARG A 346 -2.94 6.53 14.42
N ASN A 347 -3.29 5.62 15.30
CA ASN A 347 -4.24 4.51 15.20
C ASN A 347 -3.68 3.24 14.54
N PRO A 348 -3.34 2.20 15.33
CA PRO A 348 -3.02 0.88 14.81
C PRO A 348 -4.21 0.22 14.09
N ASP A 349 -5.47 0.61 14.39
CA ASP A 349 -6.69 0.02 13.82
C ASP A 349 -7.32 0.82 12.68
N THR A 350 -6.83 2.01 12.40
CA THR A 350 -7.24 2.78 11.23
C THR A 350 -6.02 3.07 10.35
N ALA A 351 -5.47 2.02 9.73
CA ALA A 351 -4.76 2.20 8.48
C ALA A 351 -5.78 2.85 7.52
N VAL A 352 -5.79 4.20 7.50
CA VAL A 352 -6.48 4.92 6.43
C VAL A 352 -5.87 4.41 5.15
N GLU A 353 -6.62 3.53 4.51
CA GLU A 353 -6.48 3.14 3.14
C GLU A 353 -6.27 4.40 2.29
N THR A 354 -5.04 4.78 2.06
CA THR A 354 -4.74 5.32 0.76
C THR A 354 -5.13 4.20 -0.18
N ARG A 355 -6.31 4.34 -0.79
CA ARG A 355 -6.87 3.42 -1.78
C ARG A 355 -5.75 2.83 -2.60
N PRO A 356 -5.66 1.50 -2.76
CA PRO A 356 -4.66 0.87 -3.60
C PRO A 356 -4.89 1.35 -5.03
N SER A 357 -4.18 2.38 -5.44
CA SER A 357 -4.07 2.71 -6.86
C SER A 357 -3.05 1.76 -7.45
N SER A 358 -3.48 0.60 -7.76
CA SER A 358 -2.98 -0.48 -8.62
C SER A 358 -3.09 -1.84 -7.92
N THR A 359 -3.93 -2.67 -8.48
CA THR A 359 -4.09 -4.11 -8.26
C THR A 359 -2.80 -4.86 -8.60
N GLY A 360 -1.84 -4.92 -7.67
CA GLY A 360 -0.64 -5.74 -7.83
C GLY A 360 -0.12 -6.14 -6.45
N ILE A 361 0.08 -7.45 -6.24
CA ILE A 361 0.82 -7.98 -5.09
C ILE A 361 2.22 -7.37 -5.17
N ARG A 362 2.68 -6.69 -4.10
CA ARG A 362 4.01 -6.11 -4.02
C ARG A 362 4.89 -7.00 -3.18
N GLY A 363 6.09 -7.29 -3.68
CA GLY A 363 7.08 -8.15 -3.08
C GLY A 363 7.44 -9.33 -3.99
N THR A 364 8.30 -10.21 -3.53
CA THR A 364 8.85 -11.32 -4.31
C THR A 364 8.06 -12.60 -4.06
N VAL A 365 7.65 -13.30 -5.14
CA VAL A 365 6.93 -14.57 -5.06
C VAL A 365 7.70 -15.58 -4.20
N GLY A 366 6.99 -16.27 -3.32
CA GLY A 366 7.56 -17.20 -2.34
C GLY A 366 7.87 -16.59 -0.98
N TYR A 367 8.19 -15.27 -0.91
CA TYR A 367 8.51 -14.57 0.33
C TYR A 367 7.38 -13.65 0.82
N VAL A 368 6.45 -13.33 -0.06
CA VAL A 368 5.31 -12.44 0.24
C VAL A 368 4.34 -13.14 1.19
N ALA A 369 3.98 -12.46 2.27
CA ALA A 369 3.00 -12.94 3.21
C ALA A 369 1.60 -13.11 2.56
N PRO A 370 0.86 -14.20 2.86
CA PRO A 370 -0.39 -14.55 2.18
C PRO A 370 -1.47 -13.48 2.29
N GLU A 371 -1.51 -12.73 3.39
CA GLU A 371 -2.47 -11.64 3.59
C GLU A 371 -2.32 -10.48 2.58
N TYR A 372 -1.16 -10.32 1.95
CA TYR A 372 -0.97 -9.31 0.90
C TYR A 372 -1.73 -9.68 -0.38
N GLY A 373 -1.84 -10.98 -0.67
CA GLY A 373 -2.70 -11.48 -1.75
C GLY A 373 -4.19 -11.24 -1.52
N MET A 374 -4.60 -11.10 -0.25
CA MET A 374 -5.97 -10.76 0.15
C MET A 374 -6.23 -9.24 0.17
N GLY A 375 -5.31 -8.43 -0.34
CA GLY A 375 -5.46 -6.96 -0.40
C GLY A 375 -5.10 -6.22 0.90
N ARG A 376 -4.56 -6.89 1.91
CA ARG A 376 -4.06 -6.22 3.12
C ARG A 376 -2.77 -5.44 2.82
N GLY A 377 -2.59 -4.33 3.52
CA GLY A 377 -1.39 -3.50 3.41
C GLY A 377 -0.14 -4.16 4.00
N ALA A 378 1.06 -3.64 3.65
CA ALA A 378 2.30 -4.06 4.26
C ALA A 378 2.28 -3.85 5.78
N SER A 379 2.79 -4.81 6.54
CA SER A 379 2.75 -4.86 8.00
C SER A 379 4.06 -5.45 8.56
N MET A 380 4.37 -5.17 9.83
CA MET A 380 5.51 -5.79 10.51
C MET A 380 5.43 -7.31 10.49
N LYS A 381 4.22 -7.87 10.65
CA LYS A 381 3.98 -9.32 10.60
C LYS A 381 4.23 -9.91 9.20
N GLY A 382 4.13 -9.09 8.14
CA GLY A 382 4.52 -9.50 6.79
C GLY A 382 6.03 -9.65 6.66
N ASP A 383 6.84 -8.73 7.22
CA ASP A 383 8.30 -8.89 7.26
C ASP A 383 8.72 -10.11 8.09
N VAL A 384 8.02 -10.40 9.19
CA VAL A 384 8.24 -11.62 10.00
C VAL A 384 8.03 -12.88 9.16
N TYR A 385 6.96 -12.90 8.34
CA TYR A 385 6.72 -14.01 7.41
C TYR A 385 7.89 -14.18 6.42
N SER A 386 8.26 -13.10 5.75
CA SER A 386 9.37 -13.09 4.78
C SER A 386 10.69 -13.52 5.43
N PHE A 387 10.95 -13.07 6.67
CA PHE A 387 12.10 -13.54 7.47
C PHE A 387 12.03 -15.03 7.75
N GLY A 388 10.85 -15.56 8.11
CA GLY A 388 10.65 -17.00 8.34
C GLY A 388 11.02 -17.84 7.12
N ILE A 389 10.56 -17.42 5.92
CA ILE A 389 10.90 -18.10 4.66
C ILE A 389 12.40 -17.99 4.35
N LEU A 390 12.99 -16.80 4.51
CA LEU A 390 14.44 -16.59 4.35
C LEU A 390 15.25 -17.50 5.30
N LEU A 391 14.83 -17.62 6.57
CA LEU A 391 15.49 -18.46 7.56
C LEU A 391 15.44 -19.94 7.17
N LEU A 392 14.28 -20.42 6.72
CA LEU A 392 14.12 -21.79 6.24
C LEU A 392 15.02 -22.05 5.02
N GLU A 393 15.05 -21.13 4.05
CA GLU A 393 15.91 -21.23 2.89
C GLU A 393 17.40 -21.24 3.25
N LEU A 394 17.82 -20.36 4.18
CA LEU A 394 19.20 -20.27 4.66
C LEU A 394 19.71 -21.60 5.23
N PHE A 395 18.85 -22.40 5.87
CA PHE A 395 19.24 -23.66 6.52
C PHE A 395 18.94 -24.91 5.69
N THR A 396 18.01 -24.84 4.75
CA THR A 396 17.66 -25.97 3.87
C THR A 396 18.31 -25.89 2.50
N ARG A 397 18.81 -24.69 2.11
CA ARG A 397 19.29 -24.37 0.76
C ARG A 397 18.24 -24.63 -0.34
N ARG A 398 16.94 -24.55 0.03
CA ARG A 398 15.80 -24.74 -0.88
C ARG A 398 15.10 -23.42 -1.09
N ARG A 399 14.97 -22.99 -2.37
CA ARG A 399 14.16 -21.82 -2.71
C ARG A 399 12.69 -22.10 -2.46
N PRO A 400 11.89 -21.13 -1.95
CA PRO A 400 10.44 -21.32 -1.81
C PRO A 400 9.73 -21.54 -3.15
N THR A 401 10.41 -21.25 -4.28
CA THR A 401 9.90 -21.43 -5.65
C THR A 401 10.46 -22.66 -6.34
N ASP A 402 11.17 -23.54 -5.63
CA ASP A 402 11.70 -24.77 -6.21
C ASP A 402 10.59 -25.66 -6.78
N ALA A 403 10.88 -26.36 -7.88
CA ALA A 403 9.92 -27.24 -8.56
C ALA A 403 9.35 -28.36 -7.64
N MET A 404 10.10 -28.75 -6.60
CA MET A 404 9.63 -29.73 -5.59
C MET A 404 8.43 -29.22 -4.78
N PHE A 405 8.21 -27.92 -4.70
CA PHE A 405 7.09 -27.30 -4.00
C PHE A 405 5.86 -27.07 -4.90
N SER A 406 5.76 -27.85 -5.99
CA SER A 406 4.57 -27.88 -6.85
C SER A 406 3.41 -28.68 -6.19
N GLY A 407 2.17 -28.40 -6.59
CA GLY A 407 1.01 -29.18 -6.11
C GLY A 407 0.52 -28.85 -4.70
N GLY A 408 0.83 -27.65 -4.18
CA GLY A 408 0.33 -27.16 -2.88
C GLY A 408 1.27 -27.35 -1.71
N LEU A 409 2.40 -28.06 -1.89
CA LEU A 409 3.45 -28.09 -0.90
C LEU A 409 4.21 -26.74 -0.91
N THR A 410 4.52 -26.20 0.26
CA THR A 410 5.33 -24.99 0.43
C THR A 410 6.59 -25.30 1.21
N LEU A 411 7.60 -24.41 1.16
CA LEU A 411 8.79 -24.53 2.01
C LEU A 411 8.43 -24.56 3.50
N HIS A 412 7.41 -23.78 3.91
CA HIS A 412 6.85 -23.83 5.28
C HIS A 412 6.34 -25.22 5.64
N GLU A 413 5.43 -25.79 4.82
CA GLU A 413 4.85 -27.10 5.10
C GLU A 413 5.92 -28.22 5.08
N PHE A 414 6.88 -28.13 4.14
CA PHE A 414 8.01 -29.06 4.08
C PHE A 414 8.83 -29.04 5.38
N ALA A 415 9.16 -27.84 5.89
CA ALA A 415 9.88 -27.68 7.14
C ALA A 415 9.05 -28.13 8.35
N LYS A 416 7.77 -27.79 8.40
CA LYS A 416 6.85 -28.17 9.47
C LYS A 416 6.68 -29.68 9.61
N MET A 417 6.55 -30.40 8.50
CA MET A 417 6.45 -31.88 8.49
C MET A 417 7.74 -32.58 8.94
N SER A 418 8.88 -31.87 8.91
CA SER A 418 10.16 -32.43 9.35
C SER A 418 10.38 -32.36 10.87
N LEU A 419 9.63 -31.50 11.56
CA LEU A 419 9.75 -31.29 13.00
C LEU A 419 9.06 -32.40 13.81
N PRO A 420 9.67 -32.83 14.92
CA PRO A 420 11.06 -32.63 15.34
C PRO A 420 12.04 -33.65 14.75
N GLU A 421 11.58 -34.86 14.38
CA GLU A 421 12.40 -36.07 14.20
C GLU A 421 13.17 -36.11 12.86
N LYS A 422 12.72 -35.38 11.83
CA LYS A 422 13.26 -35.45 10.47
C LYS A 422 14.05 -34.20 10.04
N VAL A 423 14.34 -33.29 10.98
CA VAL A 423 15.02 -32.02 10.70
C VAL A 423 16.32 -32.22 9.94
N ILE A 424 17.11 -33.18 10.35
CA ILE A 424 18.41 -33.52 9.73
C ILE A 424 18.27 -33.91 8.26
N GLN A 425 17.12 -34.42 7.82
CA GLN A 425 16.89 -34.84 6.43
C GLN A 425 16.65 -33.65 5.49
N ILE A 426 16.26 -32.49 6.01
CA ILE A 426 15.95 -31.30 5.23
C ILE A 426 17.03 -30.22 5.31
N VAL A 427 17.92 -30.28 6.31
CA VAL A 427 19.04 -29.35 6.46
C VAL A 427 20.04 -29.56 5.33
N ASP A 428 20.67 -28.46 4.89
CA ASP A 428 21.72 -28.46 3.87
C ASP A 428 22.84 -29.46 4.22
N SER A 429 23.17 -30.33 3.26
CA SER A 429 24.18 -31.37 3.42
C SER A 429 25.59 -30.83 3.72
N SER A 430 25.90 -29.60 3.27
CA SER A 430 27.18 -28.95 3.59
C SER A 430 27.36 -28.73 5.09
N LEU A 431 26.29 -28.28 5.77
CA LEU A 431 26.30 -28.08 7.22
C LEU A 431 26.46 -29.41 7.99
N LEU A 432 25.85 -30.48 7.50
CA LEU A 432 25.99 -31.80 8.10
C LEU A 432 27.41 -32.31 7.97
N SER A 433 28.03 -32.10 6.79
CA SER A 433 29.42 -32.51 6.54
C SER A 433 30.41 -31.74 7.43
N GLU A 434 30.17 -30.43 7.65
CA GLU A 434 30.97 -29.59 8.56
C GLU A 434 30.92 -30.13 10.00
N VAL A 435 29.72 -30.41 10.50
CA VAL A 435 29.51 -30.98 11.87
C VAL A 435 30.19 -32.33 12.02
N MET A 436 30.12 -33.20 11.02
CA MET A 436 30.80 -34.48 11.00
C MET A 436 32.32 -34.36 10.98
N ALA A 437 32.87 -33.47 10.14
CA ALA A 437 34.31 -33.28 10.01
C ALA A 437 34.95 -32.66 11.27
N SER A 438 34.29 -31.71 11.92
CA SER A 438 34.74 -31.11 13.17
C SER A 438 34.70 -32.07 14.34
N SER A 439 33.82 -33.05 14.31
CA SER A 439 33.61 -34.04 15.35
C SER A 439 34.67 -35.16 15.37
N SER A 440 35.39 -35.40 14.26
CA SER A 440 36.37 -36.50 14.15
C SER A 440 37.66 -36.28 14.98
N LYS A 441 37.88 -35.05 15.51
CA LYS A 441 39.11 -34.64 16.17
C LYS A 441 39.07 -34.62 17.73
N SER A 442 37.95 -34.95 18.39
CA SER A 442 37.83 -34.89 19.85
C SER A 442 36.95 -35.98 20.45
N THR A 443 37.24 -36.36 21.71
CA THR A 443 36.47 -37.33 22.52
C THR A 443 35.06 -36.84 22.88
N THR A 444 34.71 -35.57 22.58
CA THR A 444 33.42 -34.93 22.87
C THR A 444 32.47 -34.86 21.64
N TRP A 445 32.70 -35.73 20.64
CA TRP A 445 31.97 -35.73 19.38
C TRP A 445 30.45 -35.91 19.50
N ARG A 446 29.98 -36.69 20.48
CA ARG A 446 28.55 -36.87 20.72
C ARG A 446 27.86 -35.60 21.15
N ASP A 447 28.51 -34.81 22.01
CA ASP A 447 27.96 -33.55 22.54
C ASP A 447 27.91 -32.46 21.45
N GLY A 448 28.93 -32.40 20.60
CA GLY A 448 28.97 -31.43 19.48
C GLY A 448 27.87 -31.68 18.45
N ARG A 449 27.67 -32.96 18.09
CA ARG A 449 26.59 -33.34 17.16
C ARG A 449 25.19 -33.09 17.76
N ALA A 450 24.97 -33.49 19.00
CA ALA A 450 23.69 -33.28 19.70
C ALA A 450 23.35 -31.79 19.77
N ARG A 451 24.33 -30.91 20.07
CA ARG A 451 24.13 -29.45 20.06
C ARG A 451 23.81 -28.89 18.69
N ALA A 452 24.42 -29.43 17.63
CA ALA A 452 24.10 -29.02 16.26
C ALA A 452 22.68 -29.46 15.86
N GLU A 453 22.29 -30.67 16.20
CA GLU A 453 20.94 -31.21 15.95
C GLU A 453 19.87 -30.37 16.67
N ASP A 454 20.06 -30.03 17.95
CA ASP A 454 19.19 -29.14 18.72
C ASP A 454 19.14 -27.74 18.14
N CYS A 455 20.28 -27.22 17.68
CA CYS A 455 20.35 -25.94 17.00
C CYS A 455 19.53 -25.94 15.69
N PHE A 456 19.67 -26.98 14.86
CA PHE A 456 18.89 -27.09 13.61
C PHE A 456 17.39 -27.18 13.90
N GLU A 457 16.98 -27.99 14.87
CA GLU A 457 15.58 -28.09 15.28
C GLU A 457 15.05 -26.72 15.73
N THR A 458 15.79 -26.03 16.59
CA THR A 458 15.41 -24.71 17.09
C THR A 458 15.25 -23.70 15.96
N VAL A 459 16.19 -23.61 15.02
CA VAL A 459 16.16 -22.67 13.91
C VAL A 459 15.01 -22.98 12.94
N ILE A 460 14.83 -24.24 12.56
CA ILE A 460 13.70 -24.64 11.69
C ILE A 460 12.36 -24.33 12.37
N ARG A 461 12.23 -24.59 13.66
CA ARG A 461 11.05 -24.26 14.46
C ARG A 461 10.77 -22.75 14.46
N ILE A 462 11.79 -21.91 14.61
CA ILE A 462 11.66 -20.44 14.50
C ILE A 462 11.14 -20.06 13.10
N GLY A 463 11.74 -20.61 12.04
CA GLY A 463 11.33 -20.34 10.65
C GLY A 463 9.87 -20.69 10.40
N VAL A 464 9.43 -21.87 10.89
CA VAL A 464 8.04 -22.32 10.80
C VAL A 464 7.11 -21.38 11.57
N HIS A 465 7.44 -20.98 12.81
CA HIS A 465 6.62 -20.08 13.62
C HIS A 465 6.55 -18.65 13.06
N CYS A 466 7.58 -18.19 12.34
CA CYS A 466 7.56 -16.91 11.66
C CYS A 466 6.70 -16.95 10.40
N SER A 467 6.66 -18.06 9.67
CA SER A 467 5.97 -18.22 8.39
C SER A 467 4.57 -18.84 8.47
N ILE A 468 3.93 -18.82 9.63
CA ILE A 468 2.52 -19.21 9.81
C ILE A 468 1.60 -18.30 8.96
N GLU A 469 0.54 -18.86 8.38
CA GLU A 469 -0.40 -18.11 7.55
C GLU A 469 -1.08 -16.96 8.33
N SER A 470 -1.56 -17.25 9.56
CA SER A 470 -2.21 -16.27 10.43
C SER A 470 -1.19 -15.26 10.97
N PRO A 471 -1.29 -13.95 10.64
CA PRO A 471 -0.34 -12.94 11.13
C PRO A 471 -0.26 -12.83 12.65
N THR A 472 -1.38 -13.08 13.35
CA THR A 472 -1.46 -12.98 14.83
C THR A 472 -0.73 -14.09 15.56
N GLU A 473 -0.50 -15.22 14.89
CA GLU A 473 0.18 -16.38 15.46
C GLU A 473 1.69 -16.36 15.22
N ARG A 474 2.17 -15.48 14.35
CA ARG A 474 3.61 -15.32 14.07
C ARG A 474 4.34 -14.77 15.27
N MET A 475 5.58 -15.23 15.46
CA MET A 475 6.48 -14.70 16.49
C MET A 475 6.68 -13.18 16.37
N GLU A 476 7.08 -12.53 17.46
CA GLU A 476 7.60 -11.17 17.44
C GLU A 476 9.10 -11.17 17.11
N MET A 477 9.61 -10.17 16.38
CA MET A 477 11.03 -10.13 16.01
C MET A 477 11.97 -10.11 17.21
N ARG A 478 11.55 -9.53 18.34
CA ARG A 478 12.31 -9.56 19.60
C ARG A 478 12.53 -10.99 20.12
N ASP A 479 11.50 -11.79 20.07
CA ASP A 479 11.58 -13.20 20.47
C ASP A 479 12.43 -14.02 19.50
N VAL A 480 12.35 -13.71 18.21
CA VAL A 480 13.19 -14.31 17.16
C VAL A 480 14.65 -14.07 17.45
N VAL A 481 15.05 -12.80 17.67
CA VAL A 481 16.44 -12.44 17.99
C VAL A 481 16.93 -13.18 19.24
N ALA A 482 16.14 -13.14 20.31
CA ALA A 482 16.52 -13.78 21.58
C ALA A 482 16.74 -15.31 21.40
N ARG A 483 15.83 -15.99 20.68
CA ARG A 483 15.93 -17.44 20.45
C ARG A 483 17.07 -17.82 19.52
N LEU A 484 17.34 -17.05 18.46
CA LEU A 484 18.48 -17.28 17.57
C LEU A 484 19.81 -17.07 18.31
N CYS A 485 19.93 -16.04 19.12
CA CYS A 485 21.10 -15.82 19.97
C CYS A 485 21.30 -17.00 20.94
N HIS A 486 20.24 -17.46 21.59
CA HIS A 486 20.30 -18.62 22.49
C HIS A 486 20.75 -19.89 21.75
N ALA A 487 20.17 -20.18 20.57
CA ALA A 487 20.55 -21.33 19.74
C ALA A 487 22.04 -21.29 19.38
N ARG A 488 22.56 -20.09 18.99
CA ARG A 488 23.98 -19.91 18.70
C ARG A 488 24.87 -20.16 19.91
N GLU A 489 24.56 -19.57 21.06
CA GLU A 489 25.38 -19.73 22.27
C GLU A 489 25.36 -21.18 22.78
N THR A 490 24.22 -21.86 22.70
CA THR A 490 24.09 -23.30 23.02
C THR A 490 24.97 -24.14 22.08
N PHE A 491 24.91 -23.86 20.77
CA PHE A 491 25.75 -24.57 19.79
C PHE A 491 27.24 -24.35 20.06
N LEU A 492 27.66 -23.11 20.38
CA LEU A 492 29.07 -22.79 20.69
C LEU A 492 29.52 -23.31 22.06
N GLY A 493 28.64 -23.84 22.89
CA GLY A 493 28.96 -24.30 24.23
C GLY A 493 29.28 -23.20 25.23
N ARG A 494 28.80 -21.96 24.94
CA ARG A 494 28.98 -20.82 25.80
C ARG A 494 27.70 -20.65 26.62
N TRP A 495 27.71 -21.11 27.83
CA TRP A 495 26.62 -20.86 28.80
C TRP A 495 26.80 -19.48 29.40
N ILE A 496 25.76 -18.64 29.30
CA ILE A 496 25.64 -17.39 30.07
C ILE A 496 24.89 -17.69 31.36
#